data_a74b16103d3da8ee714befe83a12bb4b
#
_entry.id   a74b16103d3da8ee714befe83a12bb4b
#
_cell.length_a   1.000
_cell.length_b   1.000
_cell.length_c   1.000
_cell.angle_alpha   90.00
_cell.angle_beta   90.00
_cell.angle_gamma   90.00
#
_symmetry.space_group_name_H-M   'P 1'
#
loop_
_entity.id
_entity.type
_entity.pdbx_description
1 polymer ?
#
loop_
_entity_poly.entity_id
_entity_poly.type
_entity_poly.pdbx_seq_one_letter_code
_entity_poly.pdbx_strand_id
1 'polypeptide(L)'
;METAVAEFIRADAPEAIATEFEFLLPKGYLDPDGNLHRKGTMRLSRAMDEIIPLRDPRVKANPAYATIVILARVITSLGAIDEMTPAVVEGFFACDLSYLQTFYRQINELEDEG
;
A
#
# COMPACT_ATOMS: atom_id res chain seq x y z
N MET A 1 29.93 8.84 10.87
CA MET A 1 30.11 9.12 10.31
C MET A 1 30.26 9.37 9.93
N GLU A 2 29.54 9.31 9.86
CA GLU A 2 29.58 9.54 9.13
C GLU A 2 29.37 9.62 8.90
N THR A 3 28.99 9.55 8.98
CA THR A 3 28.70 9.64 8.37
C THR A 3 28.23 9.48 8.43
N ALA A 4 27.78 9.34 8.81
CA ALA A 4 27.42 9.32 8.48
C ALA A 4 26.99 9.56 8.64
N VAL A 5 26.65 9.33 9.05
CA VAL A 5 26.46 9.93 8.74
C VAL A 5 26.53 10.35 8.39
N ALA A 6 26.49 10.47 8.16
CA ALA A 6 26.60 10.96 7.40
C ALA A 6 26.57 10.74 7.08
N GLU A 7 26.44 10.38 6.85
CA GLU A 7 26.43 10.23 6.18
C GLU A 7 25.82 9.96 6.29
N PHE A 8 25.37 9.90 6.57
CA PHE A 8 24.98 9.84 6.33
C PHE A 8 24.59 10.30 6.34
N ILE A 9 24.25 10.37 6.22
CA ILE A 9 24.12 11.02 5.73
C ILE A 9 24.08 11.56 5.36
N ARG A 10 23.88 11.81 4.70
CA ARG A 10 23.96 12.20 3.88
C ARG A 10 23.35 12.67 3.43
N ALA A 11 23.11 12.90 3.22
CA ALA A 11 22.60 13.03 2.68
C ALA A 11 21.99 12.83 2.30
N ASP A 12 21.71 12.61 2.01
CA ASP A 12 21.23 12.25 1.55
C ASP A 12 20.55 11.75 1.67
N ALA A 13 20.84 11.93 1.96
CA ALA A 13 20.07 11.03 2.18
C ALA A 13 18.82 10.52 1.69
N PRO A 14 18.09 11.14 0.93
CA PRO A 14 16.79 10.62 0.49
C PRO A 14 16.84 9.22 -0.04
N GLU A 15 17.89 8.87 -0.72
CA GLU A 15 17.98 7.52 -1.27
C GLU A 15 18.16 6.47 -0.20
N ALA A 16 18.33 6.90 1.04
CA ALA A 16 18.45 5.96 2.13
C ALA A 16 17.15 5.27 2.48
N ILE A 17 16.02 5.79 1.99
CA ILE A 17 14.72 5.24 2.33
C ILE A 17 13.94 4.93 1.06
N ALA A 18 13.60 3.66 0.90
CA ALA A 18 12.68 3.27 -0.17
C ALA A 18 11.27 3.61 0.28
N THR A 19 10.52 4.29 -0.55
CA THR A 19 9.16 4.69 -0.22
C THR A 19 8.11 4.02 -1.09
N GLU A 20 8.50 3.33 -2.15
CA GLU A 20 7.57 2.60 -2.99
C GLU A 20 8.10 1.21 -3.26
N PHE A 21 7.20 0.24 -3.30
CA PHE A 21 7.56 -1.17 -3.42
C PHE A 21 6.63 -1.82 -4.43
N GLU A 22 7.20 -2.60 -5.33
CA GLU A 22 6.42 -3.34 -6.32
C GLU A 22 5.84 -4.59 -5.70
N PHE A 23 4.62 -4.94 -6.15
CA PHE A 23 4.00 -6.19 -5.75
C PHE A 23 3.42 -6.89 -6.97
N LEU A 24 3.13 -8.17 -6.80
CA LEU A 24 2.52 -8.98 -7.85
C LEU A 24 1.38 -9.76 -7.22
N LEU A 25 0.15 -9.44 -7.59
CA LEU A 25 -1.01 -10.10 -7.02
C LEU A 25 -1.00 -11.58 -7.41
N PRO A 26 -1.29 -12.49 -6.46
CA PRO A 26 -1.33 -13.92 -6.75
C PRO A 26 -2.30 -14.29 -7.87
N LYS A 27 -3.50 -13.75 -7.88
CA LYS A 27 -4.46 -13.99 -8.96
C LYS A 27 -4.57 -12.81 -9.89
N GLY A 28 -4.72 -11.62 -9.34
CA GLY A 28 -4.88 -10.43 -10.13
C GLY A 28 -6.28 -9.86 -10.07
N TYR A 29 -6.37 -8.56 -10.31
CA TYR A 29 -7.65 -7.86 -10.36
C TYR A 29 -8.22 -7.94 -11.77
N LEU A 30 -9.43 -8.47 -11.87
CA LEU A 30 -10.13 -8.58 -13.14
C LEU A 30 -11.07 -7.39 -13.25
N ASP A 31 -10.79 -6.48 -14.19
CA ASP A 31 -11.59 -5.26 -14.31
C ASP A 31 -12.90 -5.55 -15.06
N PRO A 32 -13.83 -4.57 -15.09
CA PRO A 32 -15.12 -4.80 -15.75
C PRO A 32 -15.02 -5.13 -17.23
N ASP A 33 -13.93 -4.75 -17.88
CA ASP A 33 -13.72 -5.03 -19.30
C ASP A 33 -13.06 -6.39 -19.54
N GLY A 34 -12.77 -7.13 -18.47
CA GLY A 34 -12.18 -8.45 -18.60
C GLY A 34 -10.67 -8.47 -18.64
N ASN A 35 -10.01 -7.36 -18.34
CA ASN A 35 -8.55 -7.29 -18.33
C ASN A 35 -8.04 -7.62 -16.93
N LEU A 36 -6.95 -8.39 -16.89
CA LEU A 36 -6.38 -8.83 -15.63
C LEU A 36 -5.15 -7.97 -15.29
N HIS A 37 -5.11 -7.46 -14.07
CA HIS A 37 -4.03 -6.60 -13.62
C HIS A 37 -3.40 -7.22 -12.38
N ARG A 38 -2.08 -7.49 -12.45
CA ARG A 38 -1.39 -8.16 -11.35
C ARG A 38 -0.27 -7.33 -10.77
N LYS A 39 0.44 -6.56 -11.60
CA LYS A 39 1.63 -5.84 -11.14
C LYS A 39 1.24 -4.46 -10.68
N GLY A 40 1.71 -4.08 -9.49
CA GLY A 40 1.42 -2.76 -8.97
C GLY A 40 2.51 -2.26 -8.05
N THR A 41 2.29 -1.07 -7.51
CA THR A 41 3.19 -0.45 -6.54
C THR A 41 2.41 0.04 -5.34
N MET A 42 3.04 -0.08 -4.18
CA MET A 42 2.48 0.42 -2.93
C MET A 42 3.50 1.33 -2.28
N ARG A 43 3.06 2.49 -1.82
CA ARG A 43 3.95 3.40 -1.11
C ARG A 43 3.86 3.17 0.39
N LEU A 44 4.88 3.63 1.10
CA LEU A 44 4.81 3.63 2.55
C LEU A 44 3.61 4.44 3.00
N SER A 45 3.02 4.02 4.10
CA SER A 45 1.89 4.68 4.71
C SER A 45 2.40 5.80 5.61
N ARG A 46 1.72 6.93 5.60
CA ARG A 46 1.95 7.98 6.57
C ARG A 46 0.89 7.89 7.65
N ALA A 47 1.15 8.54 8.78
CA ALA A 47 0.19 8.50 9.89
C ALA A 47 -1.22 8.84 9.44
N MET A 48 -1.36 9.88 8.62
CA MET A 48 -2.70 10.32 8.20
C MET A 48 -3.38 9.33 7.28
N ASP A 49 -2.62 8.43 6.65
CA ASP A 49 -3.24 7.39 5.83
C ASP A 49 -4.02 6.39 6.67
N GLU A 50 -3.74 6.33 7.98
CA GLU A 50 -4.48 5.46 8.87
C GLU A 50 -5.51 6.23 9.69
N ILE A 51 -5.33 7.54 9.82
CA ILE A 51 -6.25 8.38 10.58
C ILE A 51 -7.45 8.82 9.75
N ILE A 52 -7.20 9.32 8.52
CA ILE A 52 -8.27 9.83 7.68
C ILE A 52 -9.34 8.78 7.39
N PRO A 53 -8.99 7.51 7.09
CA PRO A 53 -10.03 6.51 6.86
C PRO A 53 -11.01 6.34 8.01
N LEU A 54 -10.58 6.65 9.25
CA LEU A 54 -11.47 6.52 10.40
C LEU A 54 -12.64 7.50 10.35
N ARG A 55 -12.54 8.55 9.53
CA ARG A 55 -13.61 9.53 9.36
C ARG A 55 -14.62 9.08 8.30
N ASP A 56 -14.31 8.05 7.54
CA ASP A 56 -15.18 7.58 6.47
C ASP A 56 -16.43 6.93 7.08
N PRO A 57 -17.62 7.33 6.66
CA PRO A 57 -18.84 6.74 7.21
C PRO A 57 -18.91 5.23 7.06
N ARG A 58 -18.32 4.69 5.98
CA ARG A 58 -18.32 3.24 5.77
C ARG A 58 -17.45 2.55 6.82
N VAL A 59 -16.34 3.20 7.24
CA VAL A 59 -15.47 2.66 8.28
C VAL A 59 -16.14 2.79 9.64
N LYS A 60 -16.85 3.90 9.87
CA LYS A 60 -17.56 4.08 11.14
C LYS A 60 -18.64 3.02 11.30
N ALA A 61 -19.33 2.69 10.22
CA ALA A 61 -20.36 1.65 10.25
C ALA A 61 -19.76 0.26 10.36
N ASN A 62 -18.58 0.04 9.78
CA ASN A 62 -17.92 -1.27 9.77
C ASN A 62 -16.41 -1.06 9.81
N PRO A 63 -15.80 -1.13 11.01
CA PRO A 63 -14.36 -0.87 11.14
C PRO A 63 -13.48 -1.73 10.22
N ALA A 64 -13.93 -2.94 9.86
CA ALA A 64 -13.15 -3.79 8.97
C ALA A 64 -12.96 -3.14 7.59
N TYR A 65 -13.83 -2.22 7.23
CA TYR A 65 -13.73 -1.54 5.94
C TYR A 65 -12.51 -0.62 5.85
N ALA A 66 -11.87 -0.33 7.00
CA ALA A 66 -10.68 0.53 6.99
C ALA A 66 -9.59 -0.04 6.09
N THR A 67 -9.44 -1.35 6.04
CA THR A 67 -8.44 -1.98 5.17
C THR A 67 -8.65 -1.58 3.71
N ILE A 68 -9.90 -1.59 3.27
CA ILE A 68 -10.24 -1.21 1.88
C ILE A 68 -9.81 0.22 1.60
N VAL A 69 -10.15 1.13 2.50
CA VAL A 69 -9.86 2.56 2.29
C VAL A 69 -8.36 2.81 2.35
N ILE A 70 -7.67 2.19 3.30
CA ILE A 70 -6.23 2.37 3.44
C ILE A 70 -5.50 1.86 2.19
N LEU A 71 -5.84 0.67 1.71
CA LEU A 71 -5.20 0.13 0.52
C LEU A 71 -5.44 1.00 -0.70
N ALA A 72 -6.66 1.53 -0.84
CA ALA A 72 -6.95 2.43 -1.95
C ALA A 72 -6.08 3.69 -1.91
N ARG A 73 -5.68 4.13 -0.72
CA ARG A 73 -4.85 5.31 -0.58
C ARG A 73 -3.38 5.03 -0.91
N VAL A 74 -2.87 3.86 -0.53
CA VAL A 74 -1.43 3.60 -0.61
C VAL A 74 -1.00 2.85 -1.85
N ILE A 75 -1.92 2.20 -2.57
CA ILE A 75 -1.57 1.58 -3.85
C ILE A 75 -1.52 2.70 -4.89
N THR A 76 -0.32 2.93 -5.43
CA THR A 76 -0.08 4.02 -6.36
C THR A 76 -0.28 3.62 -7.80
N SER A 77 -0.22 2.32 -8.10
CA SER A 77 -0.50 1.83 -9.44
C SER A 77 -0.91 0.38 -9.39
N LEU A 78 -1.70 -0.03 -10.36
CA LEU A 78 -2.08 -1.43 -10.53
C LEU A 78 -2.39 -1.65 -12.01
N GLY A 79 -1.46 -2.30 -12.72
CA GLY A 79 -1.63 -2.53 -14.15
C GLY A 79 -1.94 -1.25 -14.89
N ALA A 80 -2.99 -1.27 -15.67
CA ALA A 80 -3.41 -0.12 -16.46
C ALA A 80 -4.58 0.64 -15.83
N ILE A 81 -4.89 0.36 -14.55
CA ILE A 81 -5.97 1.07 -13.86
C ILE A 81 -5.57 2.53 -13.68
N ASP A 82 -6.47 3.45 -14.10
CA ASP A 82 -6.19 4.87 -14.04
C ASP A 82 -6.21 5.42 -12.64
N GLU A 83 -7.15 4.97 -11.84
CA GLU A 83 -7.32 5.53 -10.50
C GLU A 83 -7.71 4.44 -9.52
N MET A 84 -6.95 4.33 -8.45
CA MET A 84 -7.27 3.40 -7.37
C MET A 84 -8.32 4.02 -6.46
N THR A 85 -9.43 3.32 -6.33
CA THR A 85 -10.52 3.75 -5.48
C THR A 85 -10.91 2.59 -4.57
N PRO A 86 -11.67 2.86 -3.49
CA PRO A 86 -12.18 1.76 -2.67
C PRO A 86 -12.98 0.76 -3.49
N ALA A 87 -13.70 1.21 -4.52
CA ALA A 87 -14.48 0.30 -5.35
C ALA A 87 -13.60 -0.71 -6.07
N VAL A 88 -12.42 -0.28 -6.52
CA VAL A 88 -11.47 -1.20 -7.16
C VAL A 88 -11.00 -2.24 -6.15
N VAL A 89 -10.64 -1.80 -4.94
CA VAL A 89 -10.16 -2.72 -3.92
C VAL A 89 -11.25 -3.70 -3.51
N GLU A 90 -12.51 -3.26 -3.46
CA GLU A 90 -13.62 -4.15 -3.15
C GLU A 90 -13.75 -5.28 -4.16
N GLY A 91 -13.28 -5.06 -5.38
CA GLY A 91 -13.36 -6.07 -6.43
C GLY A 91 -12.19 -7.05 -6.45
N PHE A 92 -11.24 -6.93 -5.54
CA PHE A 92 -10.13 -7.88 -5.48
C PHE A 92 -10.63 -9.24 -5.02
N PHE A 93 -9.98 -10.30 -5.51
CA PHE A 93 -10.23 -11.62 -4.95
C PHE A 93 -9.68 -11.65 -3.53
N ALA A 94 -10.31 -12.47 -2.68
CA ALA A 94 -9.95 -12.50 -1.26
C ALA A 94 -8.49 -12.84 -1.04
N CYS A 95 -7.93 -13.74 -1.84
CA CYS A 95 -6.52 -14.10 -1.66
C CYS A 95 -5.58 -12.94 -2.00
N ASP A 96 -5.95 -12.12 -2.96
CA ASP A 96 -5.15 -10.95 -3.30
C ASP A 96 -5.24 -9.91 -2.19
N LEU A 97 -6.42 -9.76 -1.60
CA LEU A 97 -6.57 -8.84 -0.48
C LEU A 97 -5.71 -9.28 0.70
N SER A 98 -5.73 -10.58 1.02
CA SER A 98 -4.89 -11.11 2.10
C SER A 98 -3.42 -10.88 1.83
N TYR A 99 -3.00 -11.12 0.58
CA TYR A 99 -1.63 -10.88 0.17
C TYR A 99 -1.24 -9.41 0.39
N LEU A 100 -2.11 -8.50 -0.01
CA LEU A 100 -1.83 -7.07 0.12
C LEU A 100 -1.80 -6.61 1.58
N GLN A 101 -2.63 -7.19 2.43
CA GLN A 101 -2.58 -6.88 3.85
C GLN A 101 -1.24 -7.29 4.46
N THR A 102 -0.74 -8.46 4.09
CA THR A 102 0.56 -8.91 4.54
C THR A 102 1.67 -8.03 3.98
N PHE A 103 1.59 -7.71 2.69
CA PHE A 103 2.56 -6.85 2.03
C PHE A 103 2.61 -5.48 2.69
N TYR A 104 1.44 -4.90 2.99
CA TYR A 104 1.33 -3.61 3.67
C TYR A 104 2.04 -3.64 5.02
N ARG A 105 1.80 -4.69 5.80
CA ARG A 105 2.46 -4.80 7.09
C ARG A 105 3.98 -4.91 6.95
N GLN A 106 4.42 -5.70 5.98
CA GLN A 106 5.86 -5.92 5.81
C GLN A 106 6.60 -4.65 5.46
N ILE A 107 6.07 -3.84 4.56
CA ILE A 107 6.79 -2.63 4.14
C ILE A 107 6.69 -1.52 5.17
N ASN A 108 5.70 -1.57 6.06
CA ASN A 108 5.50 -0.49 7.04
C ASN A 108 6.01 -0.82 8.42
N GLU A 109 6.37 -2.08 8.70
CA GLU A 109 6.87 -2.45 10.00
C GLU A 109 8.30 -2.00 10.19
N LEU A 110 8.61 -1.66 11.44
CA LEU A 110 10.01 -1.48 11.80
C LEU A 110 10.70 -2.83 11.73
N GLU A 111 11.92 -2.81 11.18
CA GLU A 111 12.69 -4.02 11.13
C GLU A 111 13.03 -4.48 12.53
N ASP A 112 12.83 -5.78 12.79
CA ASP A 112 13.13 -6.34 14.08
C ASP A 112 14.58 -6.76 14.13
N GLU A 113 15.37 -6.06 14.92
CA GLU A 113 16.79 -6.33 15.03
C GLU A 113 17.10 -7.55 15.89
N GLY A 114 16.16 -7.91 16.71
CA GLY A 114 16.36 -8.94 17.68
C GLY A 114 16.74 -10.27 17.15
#